data_1d05a29d1f308da828018d07129f8fe2
#
_entry.id   1d05a29d1f308da828018d07129f8fe2
#
_cell.length_a   1.000
_cell.length_b   1.000
_cell.length_c   1.000
_cell.angle_alpha   90.00
_cell.angle_beta   90.00
_cell.angle_gamma   90.00
#
_symmetry.space_group_name_H-M   'P 1'
#
loop_
_entity.id
_entity.type
_entity.pdbx_description
1 polymer ?
#
loop_
_entity_poly.entity_id
_entity_poly.type
_entity_poly.pdbx_seq_one_letter_code
_entity_poly.pdbx_strand_id
1 'polypeptide(L)'
;MMDEVATSPFAGSLDAVTTLFAELGEELRSTGGKSAFAAVTRTAVRRVEGATAASITTLRSGRFETVGATDERAARADAIQYELGSGPCLDALLEDNLYRPNDLRADQRWPEYGARLAEQVGFVSMLSYRLHTELAASELIAGLNLYADRPSAFDATAVEVGLLLATHGSLAIAAAFNRERADNLERALRTSRDIGVAMGVLMTQHKITRDQAFDLLRIVSQNSNRKLHEVAVVVGDTGDLPWPKLAPRSAR
;
A
#
# COMPACT_ATOMS: atom_id res chain seq x y z
N MET A 1 -18.53 1.26 -54.45
CA MET A 1 -18.61 0.11 -53.50
C MET A 1 -17.52 0.36 -52.52
N MET A 2 -17.88 1.12 -51.48
CA MET A 2 -16.94 1.49 -50.40
C MET A 2 -17.07 0.43 -49.30
N ASP A 3 -15.98 -0.24 -49.00
CA ASP A 3 -15.86 -1.22 -47.92
C ASP A 3 -16.22 -0.57 -46.59
N GLU A 4 -17.30 -1.07 -46.02
CA GLU A 4 -17.70 -0.79 -44.65
C GLU A 4 -16.71 -1.53 -43.73
N VAL A 5 -15.72 -0.82 -43.24
CA VAL A 5 -14.80 -1.34 -42.22
C VAL A 5 -15.64 -1.64 -40.99
N ALA A 6 -15.95 -2.92 -40.79
CA ALA A 6 -16.60 -3.41 -39.59
C ALA A 6 -15.78 -2.97 -38.36
N THR A 7 -16.27 -2.00 -37.62
CA THR A 7 -15.72 -1.58 -36.34
C THR A 7 -15.76 -2.79 -35.40
N SER A 8 -14.58 -3.29 -35.03
CA SER A 8 -14.41 -4.39 -34.10
C SER A 8 -15.20 -4.11 -32.82
N PRO A 9 -16.00 -5.05 -32.29
CA PRO A 9 -16.73 -4.89 -31.03
C PRO A 9 -15.79 -4.66 -29.80
N PHE A 10 -14.49 -4.83 -30.01
CA PHE A 10 -13.45 -4.62 -28.96
C PHE A 10 -12.85 -3.20 -28.97
N ALA A 11 -13.13 -2.33 -29.95
CA ALA A 11 -12.49 -1.03 -30.03
C ALA A 11 -12.84 -0.11 -28.83
N GLY A 12 -14.10 -0.05 -28.43
CA GLY A 12 -14.54 0.72 -27.26
C GLY A 12 -14.05 0.15 -25.91
N SER A 13 -13.87 -1.16 -25.85
CA SER A 13 -13.32 -1.87 -24.68
C SER A 13 -11.82 -1.60 -24.51
N LEU A 14 -11.06 -1.56 -25.60
CA LEU A 14 -9.61 -1.34 -25.57
C LEU A 14 -9.25 0.08 -25.11
N ASP A 15 -9.99 1.09 -25.58
CA ASP A 15 -9.80 2.49 -25.18
C ASP A 15 -10.11 2.70 -23.69
N ALA A 16 -11.16 2.07 -23.18
CA ALA A 16 -11.53 2.12 -21.78
C ALA A 16 -10.44 1.48 -20.89
N VAL A 17 -9.90 0.33 -21.31
CA VAL A 17 -8.80 -0.36 -20.62
C VAL A 17 -7.52 0.46 -20.66
N THR A 18 -7.17 1.04 -21.79
CA THR A 18 -5.97 1.89 -21.94
C THR A 18 -6.05 3.13 -21.06
N THR A 19 -7.22 3.77 -21.02
CA THR A 19 -7.47 4.95 -20.16
C THR A 19 -7.36 4.57 -18.68
N LEU A 20 -7.94 3.44 -18.29
CA LEU A 20 -7.87 2.92 -16.92
C LEU A 20 -6.41 2.74 -16.45
N PHE A 21 -5.58 2.15 -17.30
CA PHE A 21 -4.17 1.90 -16.97
C PHE A 21 -3.34 3.19 -16.95
N ALA A 22 -3.61 4.13 -17.85
CA ALA A 22 -2.94 5.41 -17.85
C ALA A 22 -3.22 6.19 -16.55
N GLU A 23 -4.48 6.24 -16.11
CA GLU A 23 -4.87 6.92 -14.88
C GLU A 23 -4.29 6.24 -13.63
N LEU A 24 -4.39 4.92 -13.54
CA LEU A 24 -3.81 4.18 -12.43
C LEU A 24 -2.30 4.37 -12.38
N GLY A 25 -1.63 4.33 -13.52
CA GLY A 25 -0.19 4.56 -13.64
C GLY A 25 0.22 5.97 -13.22
N GLU A 26 -0.58 7.00 -13.55
CA GLU A 26 -0.33 8.39 -13.13
C GLU A 26 -0.44 8.55 -11.61
N GLU A 27 -1.54 8.05 -11.02
CA GLU A 27 -1.73 8.11 -9.57
C GLU A 27 -0.61 7.38 -8.79
N LEU A 28 -0.09 6.30 -9.35
CA LEU A 28 0.92 5.46 -8.70
C LEU A 28 2.35 5.97 -8.85
N ARG A 29 2.63 6.85 -9.83
CA ARG A 29 3.98 7.42 -10.02
C ARG A 29 4.47 8.26 -8.85
N SER A 30 3.55 8.91 -8.15
CA SER A 30 3.85 9.84 -7.04
C SER A 30 3.63 9.24 -5.65
N THR A 31 3.25 7.95 -5.55
CA THR A 31 2.79 7.35 -4.29
C THR A 31 3.70 6.23 -3.79
N GLY A 32 3.97 6.20 -2.48
CA GLY A 32 4.60 5.05 -1.80
C GLY A 32 3.63 3.87 -1.64
N GLY A 33 4.13 2.72 -1.21
CA GLY A 33 3.39 1.45 -1.17
C GLY A 33 2.02 1.51 -0.49
N LYS A 34 1.91 2.20 0.65
CA LYS A 34 0.61 2.34 1.34
C LYS A 34 -0.39 3.20 0.57
N SER A 35 0.06 4.23 -0.13
CA SER A 35 -0.79 5.11 -0.94
C SER A 35 -1.27 4.43 -2.23
N ALA A 36 -0.58 3.36 -2.68
CA ALA A 36 -0.98 2.59 -3.84
C ALA A 36 -2.34 1.89 -3.62
N PHE A 37 -2.61 1.39 -2.42
CA PHE A 37 -3.92 0.82 -2.09
C PHE A 37 -5.06 1.84 -2.27
N ALA A 38 -4.87 3.05 -1.76
CA ALA A 38 -5.87 4.11 -1.90
C ALA A 38 -6.04 4.58 -3.35
N ALA A 39 -5.00 4.55 -4.19
CA ALA A 39 -5.10 4.84 -5.61
C ALA A 39 -5.97 3.80 -6.34
N VAL A 40 -5.75 2.52 -6.06
CA VAL A 40 -6.54 1.42 -6.65
C VAL A 40 -8.01 1.54 -6.26
N THR A 41 -8.35 1.75 -4.99
CA THR A 41 -9.75 1.85 -4.55
C THR A 41 -10.46 3.07 -5.09
N ARG A 42 -9.81 4.24 -5.15
CA ARG A 42 -10.39 5.44 -5.79
C ARG A 42 -10.66 5.21 -7.28
N THR A 43 -9.72 4.61 -7.99
CA THR A 43 -9.90 4.28 -9.41
C THR A 43 -11.03 3.28 -9.59
N ALA A 44 -11.17 2.31 -8.69
CA ALA A 44 -12.23 1.31 -8.74
C ALA A 44 -13.63 1.96 -8.62
N VAL A 45 -13.83 2.87 -7.69
CA VAL A 45 -15.11 3.59 -7.55
C VAL A 45 -15.42 4.46 -8.77
N ARG A 46 -14.40 5.06 -9.39
CA ARG A 46 -14.61 5.89 -10.59
C ARG A 46 -14.91 5.09 -11.86
N ARG A 47 -14.40 3.87 -11.96
CA ARG A 47 -14.38 3.10 -13.22
C ARG A 47 -15.29 1.87 -13.24
N VAL A 48 -15.63 1.31 -12.07
CA VAL A 48 -16.55 0.19 -12.00
C VAL A 48 -17.95 0.72 -11.80
N GLU A 49 -18.78 0.58 -12.82
CA GLU A 49 -20.17 1.01 -12.76
C GLU A 49 -20.91 0.30 -11.62
N GLY A 50 -21.68 1.07 -10.88
CA GLY A 50 -22.42 0.58 -9.71
C GLY A 50 -21.66 0.64 -8.39
N ALA A 51 -20.32 0.78 -8.40
CA ALA A 51 -19.56 0.93 -7.17
C ALA A 51 -19.78 2.30 -6.53
N THR A 52 -20.19 2.32 -5.25
CA THR A 52 -20.37 3.54 -4.46
C THR A 52 -19.24 3.72 -3.45
N ALA A 53 -18.59 2.64 -3.06
CA ALA A 53 -17.42 2.65 -2.19
C ALA A 53 -16.52 1.45 -2.48
N ALA A 54 -15.26 1.51 -2.07
CA ALA A 54 -14.29 0.43 -2.21
C ALA A 54 -13.33 0.38 -1.04
N SER A 55 -12.78 -0.81 -0.79
CA SER A 55 -11.70 -1.03 0.16
C SER A 55 -10.70 -2.07 -0.35
N ILE A 56 -9.53 -2.08 0.27
CA ILE A 56 -8.60 -3.21 0.18
C ILE A 56 -8.38 -3.77 1.57
N THR A 57 -8.67 -5.06 1.70
CA THR A 57 -8.36 -5.87 2.88
C THR A 57 -7.03 -6.56 2.68
N THR A 58 -6.19 -6.60 3.70
CA THR A 58 -4.99 -7.42 3.74
C THR A 58 -5.07 -8.46 4.84
N LEU A 59 -4.53 -9.65 4.56
CA LEU A 59 -4.29 -10.70 5.55
C LEU A 59 -2.78 -10.86 5.71
N ARG A 60 -2.30 -10.61 6.92
CA ARG A 60 -0.89 -10.78 7.28
C ARG A 60 -0.75 -11.40 8.65
N SER A 61 0.00 -12.49 8.76
CA SER A 61 0.21 -13.19 10.04
C SER A 61 -1.10 -13.52 10.78
N GLY A 62 -2.14 -13.93 10.03
CA GLY A 62 -3.45 -14.28 10.57
C GLY A 62 -4.34 -13.11 10.99
N ARG A 63 -3.95 -11.86 10.67
CA ARG A 63 -4.74 -10.66 10.98
C ARG A 63 -5.23 -9.98 9.71
N PHE A 64 -6.52 -9.67 9.70
CA PHE A 64 -7.14 -8.85 8.67
C PHE A 64 -7.02 -7.37 9.02
N GLU A 65 -6.73 -6.55 8.00
CA GLU A 65 -6.61 -5.09 8.12
C GLU A 65 -7.13 -4.43 6.85
N THR A 66 -7.93 -3.37 6.99
CA THR A 66 -8.33 -2.52 5.88
C THR A 66 -7.27 -1.45 5.63
N VAL A 67 -6.68 -1.44 4.44
CA VAL A 67 -5.52 -0.56 4.11
C VAL A 67 -5.81 0.50 3.05
N GLY A 68 -7.00 0.54 2.47
CA GLY A 68 -7.33 1.48 1.41
C GLY A 68 -8.83 1.66 1.25
N ALA A 69 -9.57 2.03 2.30
CA ALA A 69 -10.99 2.36 2.20
C ALA A 69 -11.19 3.75 1.58
N THR A 70 -12.20 3.89 0.70
CA THR A 70 -12.58 5.18 0.11
C THR A 70 -13.32 6.08 1.07
N ASP A 71 -14.04 5.49 2.03
CA ASP A 71 -14.76 6.18 3.09
C ASP A 71 -14.92 5.30 4.34
N GLU A 72 -15.52 5.85 5.39
CA GLU A 72 -15.76 5.15 6.67
C GLU A 72 -16.75 3.99 6.53
N ARG A 73 -17.69 4.07 5.58
CA ARG A 73 -18.67 3.01 5.32
C ARG A 73 -17.98 1.76 4.79
N ALA A 74 -17.06 1.91 3.84
CA ALA A 74 -16.26 0.79 3.33
C ALA A 74 -15.41 0.15 4.43
N ALA A 75 -14.76 0.95 5.27
CA ALA A 75 -13.99 0.44 6.41
C ALA A 75 -14.88 -0.30 7.43
N ARG A 76 -16.09 0.20 7.69
CA ARG A 76 -17.05 -0.46 8.59
C ARG A 76 -17.57 -1.77 7.98
N ALA A 77 -17.84 -1.81 6.68
CA ALA A 77 -18.24 -3.01 5.97
C ALA A 77 -17.21 -4.14 6.10
N ASP A 78 -15.92 -3.82 5.97
CA ASP A 78 -14.85 -4.78 6.20
C ASP A 78 -14.79 -5.22 7.67
N ALA A 79 -14.86 -4.28 8.60
CA ALA A 79 -14.78 -4.58 10.04
C ALA A 79 -15.86 -5.57 10.49
N ILE A 80 -17.08 -5.48 9.93
CA ILE A 80 -18.16 -6.44 10.21
C ILE A 80 -17.75 -7.86 9.79
N GLN A 81 -17.10 -8.04 8.64
CA GLN A 81 -16.59 -9.36 8.22
C GLN A 81 -15.53 -9.88 9.18
N TYR A 82 -14.63 -9.02 9.66
CA TYR A 82 -13.58 -9.42 10.62
C TYR A 82 -14.15 -9.81 11.98
N GLU A 83 -15.16 -9.07 12.47
CA GLU A 83 -15.86 -9.36 13.70
C GLU A 83 -16.58 -10.72 13.65
N LEU A 84 -17.18 -11.05 12.50
CA LEU A 84 -17.91 -12.30 12.28
C LEU A 84 -17.00 -13.47 11.90
N GLY A 85 -15.81 -13.21 11.42
CA GLY A 85 -14.95 -14.22 10.79
C GLY A 85 -15.56 -14.83 9.52
N SER A 86 -16.50 -14.13 8.88
CA SER A 86 -17.26 -14.63 7.72
C SER A 86 -17.68 -13.47 6.82
N GLY A 87 -17.61 -13.69 5.51
CA GLY A 87 -18.02 -12.71 4.51
C GLY A 87 -17.37 -12.90 3.16
N PRO A 88 -17.92 -12.28 2.09
CA PRO A 88 -17.43 -12.45 0.73
C PRO A 88 -15.94 -12.14 0.55
N CYS A 89 -15.41 -11.15 1.28
CA CYS A 89 -14.01 -10.79 1.22
C CYS A 89 -13.10 -11.87 1.82
N LEU A 90 -13.48 -12.38 3.00
CA LEU A 90 -12.70 -13.41 3.67
C LEU A 90 -12.65 -14.68 2.84
N ASP A 91 -13.78 -15.09 2.29
CA ASP A 91 -13.86 -16.27 1.44
C ASP A 91 -13.08 -16.05 0.13
N ALA A 92 -13.13 -14.85 -0.47
CA ALA A 92 -12.34 -14.52 -1.65
C ALA A 92 -10.83 -14.64 -1.38
N LEU A 93 -10.37 -14.19 -0.21
CA LEU A 93 -8.97 -14.27 0.19
C LEU A 93 -8.51 -15.71 0.44
N LEU A 94 -9.37 -16.53 1.04
CA LEU A 94 -9.02 -17.89 1.46
C LEU A 94 -9.19 -18.91 0.34
N GLU A 95 -10.23 -18.76 -0.51
CA GLU A 95 -10.59 -19.74 -1.54
C GLU A 95 -10.11 -19.36 -2.95
N ASP A 96 -9.45 -18.19 -3.08
CA ASP A 96 -8.93 -17.67 -4.35
C ASP A 96 -10.00 -17.48 -5.42
N ASN A 97 -11.17 -16.99 -5.03
CA ASN A 97 -12.33 -16.83 -5.88
C ASN A 97 -12.80 -15.37 -5.99
N LEU A 98 -13.61 -15.11 -7.02
CA LEU A 98 -14.43 -13.92 -7.12
C LEU A 98 -15.79 -14.19 -6.48
N TYR A 99 -16.23 -13.27 -5.63
CA TYR A 99 -17.59 -13.28 -5.10
C TYR A 99 -18.38 -12.05 -5.53
N ARG A 100 -19.59 -12.30 -6.06
CA ARG A 100 -20.53 -11.26 -6.51
C ARG A 100 -21.94 -11.51 -5.93
N PRO A 101 -22.16 -11.29 -4.63
CA PRO A 101 -23.50 -11.33 -4.09
C PRO A 101 -24.35 -10.18 -4.64
N ASN A 102 -25.43 -10.52 -5.32
CA ASN A 102 -26.36 -9.56 -5.93
C ASN A 102 -27.22 -8.84 -4.88
N ASP A 103 -27.60 -9.54 -3.80
CA ASP A 103 -28.29 -8.99 -2.64
C ASP A 103 -27.88 -9.75 -1.39
N LEU A 104 -27.01 -9.16 -0.60
CA LEU A 104 -26.48 -9.76 0.63
C LEU A 104 -27.54 -9.98 1.69
N ARG A 105 -28.67 -9.26 1.66
CA ARG A 105 -29.78 -9.46 2.60
C ARG A 105 -30.48 -10.81 2.40
N ALA A 106 -30.40 -11.36 1.19
CA ALA A 106 -31.01 -12.63 0.80
C ALA A 106 -29.98 -13.77 0.61
N ASP A 107 -28.69 -13.48 0.69
CA ASP A 107 -27.63 -14.44 0.43
C ASP A 107 -27.40 -15.36 1.62
N GLN A 108 -27.74 -16.65 1.44
CA GLN A 108 -27.65 -17.65 2.51
C GLN A 108 -26.21 -18.05 2.88
N ARG A 109 -25.21 -17.63 2.11
CA ARG A 109 -23.80 -17.88 2.44
C ARG A 109 -23.33 -17.03 3.61
N TRP A 110 -23.83 -15.80 3.70
CA TRP A 110 -23.41 -14.82 4.72
C TRP A 110 -24.61 -14.08 5.35
N PRO A 111 -25.56 -14.78 5.97
CA PRO A 111 -26.82 -14.18 6.43
C PRO A 111 -26.62 -13.12 7.51
N GLU A 112 -25.70 -13.34 8.46
CA GLU A 112 -25.44 -12.39 9.53
C GLU A 112 -24.66 -11.16 9.02
N TYR A 113 -23.70 -11.36 8.11
CA TYR A 113 -22.99 -10.26 7.47
C TYR A 113 -23.94 -9.39 6.65
N GLY A 114 -24.78 -9.98 5.81
CA GLY A 114 -25.73 -9.25 4.98
C GLY A 114 -26.73 -8.43 5.79
N ALA A 115 -27.24 -8.98 6.90
CA ALA A 115 -28.14 -8.27 7.81
C ALA A 115 -27.45 -7.05 8.45
N ARG A 116 -26.27 -7.25 9.07
CA ARG A 116 -25.51 -6.15 9.70
C ARG A 116 -25.06 -5.10 8.71
N LEU A 117 -24.61 -5.52 7.52
CA LEU A 117 -24.15 -4.61 6.48
C LEU A 117 -25.28 -3.67 6.03
N ALA A 118 -26.46 -4.21 5.75
CA ALA A 118 -27.61 -3.43 5.34
C ALA A 118 -28.07 -2.45 6.43
N GLU A 119 -28.11 -2.90 7.70
CA GLU A 119 -28.57 -2.09 8.83
C GLU A 119 -27.59 -0.99 9.21
N GLN A 120 -26.28 -1.31 9.34
CA GLN A 120 -25.30 -0.40 9.91
C GLN A 120 -24.63 0.50 8.86
N VAL A 121 -24.56 0.03 7.60
CA VAL A 121 -23.77 0.67 6.54
C VAL A 121 -24.63 1.08 5.35
N GLY A 122 -25.68 0.30 5.05
CA GLY A 122 -26.61 0.53 3.94
C GLY A 122 -26.14 -0.05 2.60
N PHE A 123 -25.02 -0.80 2.53
CA PHE A 123 -24.66 -1.56 1.36
C PHE A 123 -25.43 -2.86 1.28
N VAL A 124 -25.82 -3.27 0.07
CA VAL A 124 -26.62 -4.49 -0.13
C VAL A 124 -26.06 -5.41 -1.22
N SER A 125 -25.18 -4.93 -2.09
CA SER A 125 -24.47 -5.79 -3.04
C SER A 125 -22.97 -5.50 -3.02
N MET A 126 -22.16 -6.44 -3.47
CA MET A 126 -20.72 -6.40 -3.35
C MET A 126 -20.04 -7.17 -4.49
N LEU A 127 -18.83 -6.73 -4.85
CA LEU A 127 -17.85 -7.52 -5.58
C LEU A 127 -16.61 -7.66 -4.71
N SER A 128 -16.07 -8.86 -4.61
CA SER A 128 -14.83 -9.13 -3.90
C SER A 128 -13.86 -9.93 -4.76
N TYR A 129 -12.64 -9.45 -4.90
CA TYR A 129 -11.57 -10.07 -5.68
C TYR A 129 -10.36 -10.33 -4.82
N ARG A 130 -9.73 -11.49 -4.96
CA ARG A 130 -8.39 -11.67 -4.46
C ARG A 130 -7.38 -10.94 -5.35
N LEU A 131 -6.46 -10.21 -4.72
CA LEU A 131 -5.32 -9.57 -5.38
C LEU A 131 -4.12 -10.51 -5.32
N HIS A 132 -3.59 -10.88 -6.48
CA HIS A 132 -2.39 -11.72 -6.56
C HIS A 132 -1.14 -10.85 -6.41
N THR A 133 -0.79 -10.51 -5.18
CA THR A 133 0.40 -9.72 -4.86
C THR A 133 1.56 -10.64 -4.53
N GLU A 134 2.44 -10.88 -5.49
CA GLU A 134 3.74 -11.51 -5.22
C GLU A 134 4.70 -10.46 -4.63
N LEU A 135 4.51 -10.11 -3.38
CA LEU A 135 5.47 -9.30 -2.64
C LEU A 135 6.57 -10.22 -2.13
N ALA A 136 7.69 -10.26 -2.85
CA ALA A 136 8.87 -11.04 -2.46
C ALA A 136 9.22 -10.80 -0.98
N ALA A 137 9.09 -11.83 -0.16
CA ALA A 137 9.33 -11.86 1.29
C ALA A 137 8.19 -11.45 2.23
N SER A 138 6.94 -11.27 1.77
CA SER A 138 5.80 -11.18 2.70
C SER A 138 4.67 -12.07 2.20
N GLU A 139 4.14 -12.93 3.05
CA GLU A 139 2.88 -13.65 2.85
C GLU A 139 1.69 -12.66 2.95
N LEU A 140 1.72 -11.60 2.15
CA LEU A 140 0.66 -10.63 2.11
C LEU A 140 -0.40 -11.11 1.11
N ILE A 141 -1.52 -11.54 1.61
CA ILE A 141 -2.72 -11.78 0.81
C ILE A 141 -3.56 -10.52 0.88
N ALA A 142 -4.07 -10.06 -0.25
CA ALA A 142 -4.92 -8.88 -0.30
C ALA A 142 -6.18 -9.13 -1.13
N GLY A 143 -7.25 -8.38 -0.84
CA GLY A 143 -8.50 -8.42 -1.58
C GLY A 143 -9.04 -7.04 -1.85
N LEU A 144 -9.58 -6.84 -3.06
CA LEU A 144 -10.30 -5.64 -3.46
C LEU A 144 -11.80 -5.87 -3.27
N ASN A 145 -12.44 -5.01 -2.50
CA ASN A 145 -13.86 -5.00 -2.24
C ASN A 145 -14.52 -3.78 -2.86
N LEU A 146 -15.61 -3.99 -3.59
CA LEU A 146 -16.46 -2.96 -4.15
C LEU A 146 -17.85 -3.10 -3.54
N TYR A 147 -18.44 -2.02 -3.10
CA TYR A 147 -19.72 -1.98 -2.41
C TYR A 147 -20.74 -1.13 -3.17
N ALA A 148 -21.99 -1.51 -3.06
CA ALA A 148 -23.11 -0.76 -3.59
C ALA A 148 -24.34 -0.79 -2.66
N ASP A 149 -25.10 0.30 -2.66
CA ASP A 149 -26.32 0.50 -1.85
C ASP A 149 -27.61 0.04 -2.56
N ARG A 150 -27.49 -0.53 -3.76
CA ARG A 150 -28.60 -1.13 -4.50
C ARG A 150 -28.32 -2.60 -4.84
N PRO A 151 -29.33 -3.46 -4.90
CA PRO A 151 -29.14 -4.85 -5.30
C PRO A 151 -28.79 -4.94 -6.78
N SER A 152 -28.08 -6.02 -7.16
CA SER A 152 -27.65 -6.29 -8.53
C SER A 152 -26.93 -5.10 -9.21
N ALA A 153 -26.13 -4.35 -8.41
CA ALA A 153 -25.44 -3.16 -8.89
C ALA A 153 -24.36 -3.46 -9.93
N PHE A 154 -23.79 -4.65 -9.89
CA PHE A 154 -22.65 -5.04 -10.69
C PHE A 154 -23.08 -6.00 -11.79
N ASP A 155 -23.06 -5.56 -13.05
CA ASP A 155 -23.30 -6.38 -14.24
C ASP A 155 -22.04 -7.14 -14.67
N ALA A 156 -22.07 -7.79 -15.85
CA ALA A 156 -20.92 -8.52 -16.39
C ALA A 156 -19.76 -7.58 -16.71
N THR A 157 -20.03 -6.38 -17.23
CA THR A 157 -19.02 -5.38 -17.57
C THR A 157 -18.34 -4.86 -16.28
N ALA A 158 -19.10 -4.58 -15.23
CA ALA A 158 -18.55 -4.18 -13.94
C ALA A 158 -17.62 -5.25 -13.36
N VAL A 159 -17.97 -6.53 -13.51
CA VAL A 159 -17.11 -7.65 -13.10
C VAL A 159 -15.81 -7.69 -13.91
N GLU A 160 -15.88 -7.53 -15.24
CA GLU A 160 -14.68 -7.53 -16.10
C GLU A 160 -13.74 -6.36 -15.78
N VAL A 161 -14.27 -5.15 -15.63
CA VAL A 161 -13.49 -3.96 -15.27
C VAL A 161 -12.89 -4.12 -13.86
N GLY A 162 -13.65 -4.65 -12.92
CA GLY A 162 -13.16 -4.94 -11.57
C GLY A 162 -12.03 -5.98 -11.58
N LEU A 163 -12.11 -7.02 -12.40
CA LEU A 163 -11.06 -8.04 -12.55
C LEU A 163 -9.77 -7.44 -13.14
N LEU A 164 -9.91 -6.58 -14.17
CA LEU A 164 -8.77 -5.86 -14.73
C LEU A 164 -8.10 -4.97 -13.67
N LEU A 165 -8.88 -4.24 -12.88
CA LEU A 165 -8.37 -3.43 -11.78
C LEU A 165 -7.71 -4.26 -10.68
N ALA A 166 -8.29 -5.40 -10.32
CA ALA A 166 -7.70 -6.32 -9.34
C ALA A 166 -6.34 -6.83 -9.84
N THR A 167 -6.25 -7.25 -11.10
CA THR A 167 -5.02 -7.79 -11.69
C THR A 167 -3.92 -6.72 -11.78
N HIS A 168 -4.23 -5.58 -12.40
CA HIS A 168 -3.22 -4.52 -12.58
C HIS A 168 -2.96 -3.74 -11.30
N GLY A 169 -3.96 -3.59 -10.43
CA GLY A 169 -3.81 -3.05 -9.10
C GLY A 169 -2.83 -3.86 -8.27
N SER A 170 -2.88 -5.19 -8.37
CA SER A 170 -1.92 -6.08 -7.72
C SER A 170 -0.48 -5.80 -8.16
N LEU A 171 -0.25 -5.72 -9.47
CA LEU A 171 1.08 -5.42 -10.03
C LEU A 171 1.57 -4.04 -9.61
N ALA A 172 0.69 -3.06 -9.63
CA ALA A 172 0.99 -1.69 -9.25
C ALA A 172 1.34 -1.55 -7.76
N ILE A 173 0.60 -2.22 -6.90
CA ILE A 173 0.87 -2.31 -5.46
C ILE A 173 2.24 -2.98 -5.24
N ALA A 174 2.49 -4.12 -5.87
CA ALA A 174 3.77 -4.82 -5.79
C ALA A 174 4.94 -3.94 -6.25
N ALA A 175 4.78 -3.22 -7.37
CA ALA A 175 5.80 -2.29 -7.88
C ALA A 175 6.08 -1.13 -6.91
N ALA A 176 5.04 -0.55 -6.28
CA ALA A 176 5.18 0.52 -5.30
C ALA A 176 5.94 0.06 -4.04
N PHE A 177 5.61 -1.11 -3.51
CA PHE A 177 6.34 -1.69 -2.37
C PHE A 177 7.78 -2.04 -2.70
N ASN A 178 8.05 -2.60 -3.88
CA ASN A 178 9.40 -2.93 -4.30
C ASN A 178 10.25 -1.66 -4.47
N ARG A 179 9.69 -0.57 -5.02
CA ARG A 179 10.36 0.73 -5.12
C ARG A 179 10.70 1.29 -3.74
N GLU A 180 9.72 1.34 -2.83
CA GLU A 180 9.94 1.81 -1.46
C GLU A 180 11.02 1.00 -0.74
N ARG A 181 11.05 -0.32 -0.94
CA ARG A 181 12.09 -1.21 -0.40
C ARG A 181 13.46 -0.91 -1.00
N ALA A 182 13.55 -0.68 -2.31
CA ALA A 182 14.80 -0.32 -2.99
C ALA A 182 15.33 1.01 -2.48
N ASP A 183 14.47 2.04 -2.35
CA ASP A 183 14.83 3.35 -1.83
C ASP A 183 15.30 3.29 -0.36
N ASN A 184 14.67 2.44 0.45
CA ASN A 184 15.06 2.21 1.84
C ASN A 184 16.43 1.53 1.93
N LEU A 185 16.68 0.53 1.08
CA LEU A 185 17.96 -0.17 1.01
C LEU A 185 19.09 0.75 0.55
N GLU A 186 18.85 1.55 -0.50
CA GLU A 186 19.82 2.53 -0.98
C GLU A 186 20.18 3.54 0.12
N ARG A 187 19.18 4.07 0.82
CA ARG A 187 19.42 4.98 1.97
C ARG A 187 20.21 4.31 3.08
N ALA A 188 19.90 3.05 3.41
CA ALA A 188 20.65 2.30 4.43
C ALA A 188 22.09 2.05 4.02
N LEU A 189 22.35 1.69 2.74
CA LEU A 189 23.69 1.52 2.21
C LEU A 189 24.49 2.83 2.24
N ARG A 190 23.88 3.95 1.82
CA ARG A 190 24.52 5.28 1.88
C ARG A 190 24.89 5.64 3.32
N THR A 191 23.94 5.51 4.24
CA THR A 191 24.17 5.77 5.67
C THR A 191 25.28 4.89 6.24
N SER A 192 25.31 3.61 5.92
CA SER A 192 26.35 2.68 6.38
C SER A 192 27.74 3.06 5.82
N ARG A 193 27.80 3.48 4.55
CA ARG A 193 29.02 3.98 3.91
C ARG A 193 29.54 5.23 4.61
N ASP A 194 28.67 6.22 4.84
CA ASP A 194 29.07 7.49 5.48
C ASP A 194 29.60 7.26 6.90
N ILE A 195 28.94 6.39 7.67
CA ILE A 195 29.41 5.97 9.00
C ILE A 195 30.78 5.26 8.87
N GLY A 196 30.93 4.36 7.90
CA GLY A 196 32.20 3.64 7.69
C GLY A 196 33.36 4.58 7.33
N VAL A 197 33.13 5.58 6.46
CA VAL A 197 34.11 6.62 6.14
C VAL A 197 34.50 7.42 7.37
N ALA A 198 33.51 7.94 8.12
CA ALA A 198 33.75 8.70 9.33
C ALA A 198 34.57 7.91 10.37
N MET A 199 34.21 6.64 10.57
CA MET A 199 34.96 5.75 11.46
C MET A 199 36.42 5.60 10.98
N GLY A 200 36.65 5.40 9.68
CA GLY A 200 38.01 5.32 9.12
C GLY A 200 38.83 6.57 9.36
N VAL A 201 38.22 7.76 9.22
CA VAL A 201 38.86 9.06 9.52
C VAL A 201 39.25 9.13 11.00
N LEU A 202 38.31 8.85 11.91
CA LEU A 202 38.57 8.88 13.35
C LEU A 202 39.62 7.86 13.81
N MET A 203 39.56 6.64 13.26
CA MET A 203 40.56 5.59 13.55
C MET A 203 41.97 6.06 13.17
N THR A 204 42.09 6.71 12.03
CA THR A 204 43.40 7.19 11.52
C THR A 204 43.93 8.38 12.34
N GLN A 205 43.06 9.35 12.63
CA GLN A 205 43.44 10.58 13.34
C GLN A 205 43.77 10.31 14.84
N HIS A 206 42.91 9.50 15.48
CA HIS A 206 43.00 9.28 16.92
C HIS A 206 43.68 7.97 17.32
N LYS A 207 44.06 7.13 16.31
CA LYS A 207 44.69 5.81 16.52
C LYS A 207 43.85 4.89 17.45
N ILE A 208 42.55 4.92 17.26
CA ILE A 208 41.57 4.17 18.03
C ILE A 208 41.02 2.98 17.25
N THR A 209 40.37 2.04 17.95
CA THR A 209 39.74 0.88 17.36
C THR A 209 38.42 1.25 16.64
N ARG A 210 37.91 0.34 15.82
CA ARG A 210 36.64 0.47 15.14
C ARG A 210 35.47 0.75 16.09
N ASP A 211 35.40 0.00 17.18
CA ASP A 211 34.34 0.14 18.18
C ASP A 211 34.42 1.48 18.91
N GLN A 212 35.64 1.93 19.27
CA GLN A 212 35.85 3.25 19.84
C GLN A 212 35.47 4.39 18.91
N ALA A 213 35.74 4.27 17.60
CA ALA A 213 35.35 5.27 16.61
C ALA A 213 33.81 5.34 16.47
N PHE A 214 33.12 4.19 16.46
CA PHE A 214 31.66 4.16 16.45
C PHE A 214 31.06 4.77 17.72
N ASP A 215 31.61 4.45 18.89
CA ASP A 215 31.18 5.01 20.18
C ASP A 215 31.35 6.54 20.23
N LEU A 216 32.44 7.08 19.68
CA LEU A 216 32.61 8.52 19.57
C LEU A 216 31.51 9.18 18.71
N LEU A 217 31.23 8.62 17.55
CA LEU A 217 30.14 9.13 16.70
C LEU A 217 28.79 9.08 17.42
N ARG A 218 28.53 7.99 18.16
CA ARG A 218 27.29 7.80 18.92
C ARG A 218 27.16 8.83 20.06
N ILE A 219 28.24 9.07 20.82
CA ILE A 219 28.27 10.07 21.88
C ILE A 219 27.99 11.47 21.35
N VAL A 220 28.63 11.86 20.23
CA VAL A 220 28.40 13.16 19.60
C VAL A 220 26.98 13.28 19.08
N SER A 221 26.45 12.24 18.46
CA SER A 221 25.07 12.19 17.98
C SER A 221 24.08 12.44 19.13
N GLN A 222 24.25 11.74 20.25
CA GLN A 222 23.39 11.89 21.44
C GLN A 222 23.52 13.29 22.07
N ASN A 223 24.73 13.79 22.26
CA ASN A 223 24.97 15.08 22.89
C ASN A 223 24.55 16.28 22.04
N SER A 224 24.57 16.14 20.70
CA SER A 224 24.17 17.19 19.77
C SER A 224 22.71 17.10 19.32
N ASN A 225 21.99 16.05 19.72
CA ASN A 225 20.64 15.71 19.26
C ASN A 225 20.53 15.66 17.72
N ARG A 226 21.59 15.19 17.06
CA ARG A 226 21.65 14.98 15.60
C ARG A 226 21.65 13.50 15.28
N LYS A 227 21.12 13.13 14.11
CA LYS A 227 21.17 11.74 13.67
C LYS A 227 22.60 11.28 13.45
N LEU A 228 22.91 10.02 13.76
CA LEU A 228 24.27 9.46 13.66
C LEU A 228 24.88 9.66 12.26
N HIS A 229 24.11 9.46 11.20
CA HIS A 229 24.59 9.64 9.83
C HIS A 229 24.93 11.11 9.50
N GLU A 230 24.21 12.09 10.08
CA GLU A 230 24.50 13.51 9.87
C GLU A 230 25.83 13.90 10.54
N VAL A 231 26.11 13.32 11.72
CA VAL A 231 27.42 13.48 12.36
C VAL A 231 28.51 12.81 11.52
N ALA A 232 28.24 11.61 11.02
CA ALA A 232 29.20 10.88 10.19
C ALA A 232 29.56 11.63 8.90
N VAL A 233 28.57 12.22 8.20
CA VAL A 233 28.83 13.04 7.00
C VAL A 233 29.77 14.21 7.34
N VAL A 234 29.50 14.94 8.43
CA VAL A 234 30.38 16.05 8.84
C VAL A 234 31.80 15.59 9.11
N VAL A 235 31.96 14.47 9.85
CA VAL A 235 33.30 13.92 10.11
C VAL A 235 33.98 13.46 8.83
N GLY A 236 33.26 12.83 7.91
CA GLY A 236 33.79 12.40 6.62
C GLY A 236 34.27 13.56 5.76
N ASP A 237 33.55 14.69 5.77
CA ASP A 237 33.82 15.86 4.94
C ASP A 237 34.92 16.78 5.54
N THR A 238 34.90 16.94 6.87
CA THR A 238 35.77 17.91 7.57
C THR A 238 36.95 17.28 8.29
N GLY A 239 36.86 16.02 8.62
CA GLY A 239 37.77 15.32 9.52
C GLY A 239 37.51 15.56 10.99
N ASP A 240 36.66 16.50 11.36
CA ASP A 240 36.45 16.94 12.75
C ASP A 240 35.12 16.44 13.32
N LEU A 241 35.12 16.08 14.60
CA LEU A 241 33.92 15.78 15.35
C LEU A 241 33.14 17.07 15.68
N PRO A 242 31.87 17.21 15.31
CA PRO A 242 31.06 18.38 15.62
C PRO A 242 30.59 18.35 17.09
N TRP A 243 31.50 18.61 18.02
CA TRP A 243 31.16 18.73 19.43
C TRP A 243 30.20 19.90 19.67
N PRO A 244 29.15 19.73 20.50
CA PRO A 244 28.39 20.86 21.00
C PRO A 244 29.37 21.84 21.71
N LYS A 245 29.34 23.13 21.32
CA LYS A 245 30.09 24.14 22.05
C LYS A 245 29.60 24.12 23.51
N LEU A 246 30.44 23.66 24.42
CA LEU A 246 30.17 23.78 25.85
C LEU A 246 29.90 25.25 26.14
N ALA A 247 28.72 25.57 26.66
CA ALA A 247 28.46 26.90 27.14
C ALA A 247 29.57 27.25 28.18
N PRO A 248 30.17 28.46 28.12
CA PRO A 248 31.20 28.83 29.06
C PRO A 248 30.63 28.66 30.46
N ARG A 249 31.31 27.84 31.28
CA ARG A 249 30.98 27.75 32.70
C ARG A 249 31.00 29.17 33.24
N SER A 250 29.82 29.71 33.60
CA SER A 250 29.75 30.97 34.37
C SER A 250 30.61 30.77 35.63
N ALA A 251 31.74 31.47 35.68
CA ALA A 251 32.54 31.55 36.88
C ALA A 251 31.64 32.12 38.00
N ARG A 252 31.45 31.36 39.06
CA ARG A 252 30.92 31.84 40.33
C ARG A 252 32.08 32.35 41.14
#